data_11744d1823021621f8f73e690b0fab7c
#
_entry.id   11744d1823021621f8f73e690b0fab7c
#
_cell.length_a   1.000
_cell.length_b   1.000
_cell.length_c   1.000
_cell.angle_alpha   90.00
_cell.angle_beta   90.00
_cell.angle_gamma   90.00
#
_symmetry.space_group_name_H-M   'P 1'
#
loop_
_entity.id
_entity.type
_entity.pdbx_description
1 polymer ?
#
loop_
_entity_poly.entity_id
_entity_poly.type
_entity_poly.pdbx_seq_one_letter_code
_entity_poly.pdbx_strand_id
1 'polypeptide(L)'
;MRVLIVEDEPDLAEAVRDGLRLEAIAADVAGDGDTALELLAVHAYDLAVLDRDIPGPSGDEVARRIVASGSGIPILMLTAADRIDDKASGFALGADDYLTKPFELRELVMRLRALDRRRAYARPPVRELAGLRVDPFRREVFRDGRYVALTRKQFAVLDVLVAAEGGVVSAEELLARAWDENADPFTNAVRITVSALRKRLGEPWIIATVPGVGYRIDLGLPDSDPSGG
;
A
#
# COMPACT_ATOMS: atom_id res chain seq x y z
N MET A 1 0.94 -1.15 1.68
CA MET A 1 -0.11 -0.58 0.81
C MET A 1 0.12 0.92 0.71
N ARG A 2 0.25 1.43 -0.52
CA ARG A 2 0.38 2.85 -0.84
C ARG A 2 -0.87 3.31 -1.60
N VAL A 3 -1.52 4.36 -1.13
CA VAL A 3 -2.80 4.86 -1.63
C VAL A 3 -2.62 6.27 -2.19
N LEU A 4 -3.15 6.53 -3.38
CA LEU A 4 -3.33 7.89 -3.88
C LEU A 4 -4.70 8.40 -3.41
N ILE A 5 -4.72 9.55 -2.73
CA ILE A 5 -5.93 10.28 -2.34
C ILE A 5 -6.05 11.48 -3.27
N VAL A 6 -7.18 11.60 -3.96
CA VAL A 6 -7.48 12.78 -4.80
C VAL A 6 -8.70 13.46 -4.21
N GLU A 7 -8.47 14.60 -3.58
CA GLU A 7 -9.45 15.36 -2.78
C GLU A 7 -9.04 16.82 -2.77
N ASP A 8 -9.93 17.71 -3.16
CA ASP A 8 -9.65 19.15 -3.26
C ASP A 8 -9.91 19.93 -1.98
N GLU A 9 -10.60 19.32 -1.00
CA GLU A 9 -10.79 19.89 0.33
C GLU A 9 -9.58 19.56 1.23
N PRO A 10 -8.68 20.54 1.52
CA PRO A 10 -7.40 20.25 2.18
C PRO A 10 -7.56 19.61 3.56
N ASP A 11 -8.54 20.09 4.34
CA ASP A 11 -8.77 19.61 5.71
C ASP A 11 -9.22 18.14 5.71
N LEU A 12 -10.07 17.74 4.74
CA LEU A 12 -10.52 16.37 4.58
C LEU A 12 -9.36 15.47 4.08
N ALA A 13 -8.62 15.94 3.08
CA ALA A 13 -7.47 15.21 2.54
C ALA A 13 -6.42 14.93 3.62
N GLU A 14 -6.08 15.93 4.44
CA GLU A 14 -5.15 15.78 5.57
C GLU A 14 -5.68 14.83 6.64
N ALA A 15 -6.94 14.96 7.04
CA ALA A 15 -7.56 14.08 8.03
C ALA A 15 -7.55 12.62 7.56
N VAL A 16 -7.85 12.37 6.27
CA VAL A 16 -7.80 11.04 5.67
C VAL A 16 -6.36 10.52 5.65
N ARG A 17 -5.41 11.30 5.16
CA ARG A 17 -3.98 10.92 5.13
C ARG A 17 -3.46 10.55 6.50
N ASP A 18 -3.69 11.40 7.50
CA ASP A 18 -3.21 11.18 8.86
C ASP A 18 -3.87 9.94 9.49
N GLY A 19 -5.15 9.74 9.24
CA GLY A 19 -5.86 8.54 9.68
C GLY A 19 -5.31 7.27 9.03
N LEU A 20 -5.03 7.28 7.74
CA LEU A 20 -4.41 6.15 7.04
C LEU A 20 -2.99 5.87 7.57
N ARG A 21 -2.24 6.93 7.89
CA ARG A 21 -0.91 6.82 8.48
C ARG A 21 -0.93 6.10 9.84
N LEU A 22 -1.93 6.36 10.69
CA LEU A 22 -2.11 5.63 11.96
C LEU A 22 -2.38 4.14 11.73
N GLU A 23 -2.96 3.78 10.59
CA GLU A 23 -3.20 2.39 10.18
C GLU A 23 -2.01 1.76 9.44
N ALA A 24 -0.88 2.47 9.35
CA ALA A 24 0.32 2.10 8.60
C ALA A 24 0.03 1.85 7.09
N ILE A 25 -0.84 2.68 6.53
CA ILE A 25 -1.11 2.81 5.11
C ILE A 25 -0.39 4.08 4.66
N ALA A 26 0.52 3.96 3.70
CA ALA A 26 1.15 5.11 3.08
C ALA A 26 0.13 5.79 2.15
N ALA A 27 0.08 7.12 2.17
CA ALA A 27 -0.88 7.86 1.37
C ALA A 27 -0.27 9.16 0.85
N ASP A 28 -0.39 9.37 -0.45
CA ASP A 28 -0.05 10.62 -1.11
C ASP A 28 -1.34 11.35 -1.47
N VAL A 29 -1.31 12.68 -1.47
CA VAL A 29 -2.48 13.52 -1.71
C VAL A 29 -2.28 14.36 -2.98
N ALA A 30 -3.29 14.38 -3.83
CA ALA A 30 -3.45 15.30 -4.95
C ALA A 30 -4.71 16.14 -4.73
N GLY A 31 -4.62 17.47 -4.89
CA GLY A 31 -5.75 18.37 -4.74
C GLY A 31 -6.56 18.57 -6.03
N ASP A 32 -6.14 17.97 -7.14
CA ASP A 32 -6.77 18.10 -8.45
C ASP A 32 -6.43 16.90 -9.35
N GLY A 33 -7.16 16.79 -10.47
CA GLY A 33 -6.99 15.68 -11.39
C GLY A 33 -5.68 15.69 -12.18
N ASP A 34 -5.10 16.87 -12.46
CA ASP A 34 -3.83 16.96 -13.19
C ASP A 34 -2.68 16.45 -12.32
N THR A 35 -2.59 16.94 -11.08
CA THR A 35 -1.64 16.47 -10.07
C THR A 35 -1.79 14.95 -9.83
N ALA A 36 -3.03 14.45 -9.78
CA ALA A 36 -3.28 13.01 -9.62
C ALA A 36 -2.68 12.19 -10.77
N LEU A 37 -2.85 12.66 -12.01
CA LEU A 37 -2.33 11.98 -13.19
C LEU A 37 -0.80 12.02 -13.27
N GLU A 38 -0.18 13.14 -12.85
CA GLU A 38 1.28 13.25 -12.74
C GLU A 38 1.83 12.24 -11.72
N LEU A 39 1.23 12.16 -10.53
CA LEU A 39 1.63 11.20 -9.51
C LEU A 39 1.46 9.75 -9.98
N LEU A 40 0.38 9.43 -10.68
CA LEU A 40 0.14 8.10 -11.25
C LEU A 40 1.16 7.73 -12.35
N ALA A 41 1.71 8.71 -13.05
CA ALA A 41 2.73 8.47 -14.07
C ALA A 41 4.11 8.18 -13.48
N VAL A 42 4.42 8.72 -12.29
CA VAL A 42 5.75 8.63 -11.66
C VAL A 42 5.80 7.55 -10.58
N HIS A 43 4.70 7.30 -9.89
CA HIS A 43 4.66 6.41 -8.73
C HIS A 43 3.72 5.22 -8.93
N ALA A 44 4.09 4.09 -8.32
CA ALA A 44 3.22 2.92 -8.26
C ALA A 44 2.32 2.99 -7.01
N TYR A 45 1.02 2.91 -7.21
CA TYR A 45 0.02 2.85 -6.15
C TYR A 45 -0.66 1.48 -6.11
N ASP A 46 -1.04 1.08 -4.90
CA ASP A 46 -1.80 -0.15 -4.68
C ASP A 46 -3.31 0.10 -4.82
N LEU A 47 -3.76 1.36 -4.62
CA LEU A 47 -5.16 1.76 -4.67
C LEU A 47 -5.29 3.27 -4.86
N ALA A 48 -6.38 3.71 -5.50
CA ALA A 48 -6.76 5.11 -5.61
C ALA A 48 -8.09 5.39 -4.89
N VAL A 49 -8.13 6.48 -4.12
CA VAL A 49 -9.35 7.08 -3.55
C VAL A 49 -9.58 8.37 -4.29
N LEU A 50 -10.68 8.50 -5.00
CA LEU A 50 -10.96 9.64 -5.88
C LEU A 50 -12.23 10.33 -5.44
N ASP A 51 -12.16 11.60 -5.08
CA ASP A 51 -13.36 12.42 -5.07
C ASP A 51 -13.81 12.65 -6.52
N ARG A 52 -15.11 12.62 -6.72
CA ARG A 52 -15.72 12.80 -8.02
C ARG A 52 -15.61 14.23 -8.52
N ASP A 53 -15.84 15.18 -7.62
CA ASP A 53 -15.96 16.61 -7.91
C ASP A 53 -14.66 17.35 -7.54
N ILE A 54 -13.61 17.17 -8.32
CA ILE A 54 -12.29 17.82 -8.16
C ILE A 54 -11.99 18.77 -9.32
N PRO A 55 -11.11 19.78 -9.12
CA PRO A 55 -10.63 20.65 -10.19
C PRO A 55 -9.85 19.90 -11.28
N GLY A 56 -9.80 20.48 -12.49
CA GLY A 56 -9.15 19.87 -13.64
C GLY A 56 -9.91 18.67 -14.19
N PRO A 57 -9.24 17.59 -14.62
CA PRO A 57 -9.88 16.32 -14.91
C PRO A 57 -10.65 15.80 -13.71
N SER A 58 -11.96 15.58 -13.85
CA SER A 58 -12.80 15.07 -12.75
C SER A 58 -12.35 13.70 -12.27
N GLY A 59 -12.77 13.29 -11.05
CA GLY A 59 -12.48 11.94 -10.53
C GLY A 59 -12.93 10.82 -11.48
N ASP A 60 -14.06 11.02 -12.18
CA ASP A 60 -14.54 10.10 -13.22
C ASP A 60 -13.57 10.00 -14.41
N GLU A 61 -12.92 11.11 -14.79
CA GLU A 61 -11.92 11.13 -15.87
C GLU A 61 -10.61 10.47 -15.42
N VAL A 62 -10.17 10.75 -14.19
CA VAL A 62 -8.98 10.10 -13.59
C VAL A 62 -9.21 8.59 -13.52
N ALA A 63 -10.39 8.14 -13.05
CA ALA A 63 -10.75 6.73 -13.01
C ALA A 63 -10.67 6.07 -14.39
N ARG A 64 -11.26 6.70 -15.42
CA ARG A 64 -11.19 6.19 -16.80
C ARG A 64 -9.74 6.02 -17.29
N ARG A 65 -8.85 6.96 -16.96
CA ARG A 65 -7.43 6.88 -17.36
C ARG A 65 -6.68 5.77 -16.61
N ILE A 66 -6.97 5.57 -15.33
CA ILE A 66 -6.44 4.43 -14.55
C ILE A 66 -6.85 3.11 -15.21
N VAL A 67 -8.13 2.94 -15.53
CA VAL A 67 -8.64 1.73 -16.20
C VAL A 67 -8.01 1.55 -17.57
N ALA A 68 -7.95 2.60 -18.38
CA ALA A 68 -7.37 2.56 -19.73
C ALA A 68 -5.87 2.24 -19.73
N SER A 69 -5.13 2.58 -18.68
CA SER A 69 -3.71 2.26 -18.53
C SER A 69 -3.44 0.75 -18.32
N GLY A 70 -4.47 -0.02 -17.97
CA GLY A 70 -4.32 -1.45 -17.65
C GLY A 70 -3.52 -1.71 -16.36
N SER A 71 -3.31 -0.70 -15.51
CA SER A 71 -2.52 -0.80 -14.27
C SER A 71 -3.14 -1.76 -13.23
N GLY A 72 -4.45 -2.01 -13.33
CA GLY A 72 -5.19 -2.84 -12.38
C GLY A 72 -5.24 -2.25 -10.96
N ILE A 73 -5.06 -0.93 -10.82
CA ILE A 73 -5.20 -0.21 -9.54
C ILE A 73 -6.69 -0.15 -9.20
N PRO A 74 -7.13 -0.72 -8.07
CA PRO A 74 -8.51 -0.61 -7.63
C PRO A 74 -8.86 0.84 -7.29
N ILE A 75 -10.11 1.21 -7.58
CA ILE A 75 -10.60 2.57 -7.42
C ILE A 75 -11.76 2.59 -6.43
N LEU A 76 -11.62 3.39 -5.37
CA LEU A 76 -12.69 3.77 -4.46
C LEU A 76 -13.12 5.20 -4.77
N MET A 77 -14.36 5.38 -5.23
CA MET A 77 -14.92 6.71 -5.47
C MET A 77 -15.55 7.28 -4.20
N LEU A 78 -15.23 8.54 -3.89
CA LEU A 78 -15.97 9.32 -2.91
C LEU A 78 -17.09 10.08 -3.63
N THR A 79 -18.28 10.11 -3.06
CA THR A 79 -19.46 10.73 -3.68
C THR A 79 -20.34 11.42 -2.65
N ALA A 80 -21.00 12.49 -3.03
CA ALA A 80 -22.02 13.12 -2.19
C ALA A 80 -23.28 12.25 -2.04
N ALA A 81 -24.00 12.40 -0.92
CA ALA A 81 -25.16 11.56 -0.58
C ALA A 81 -26.34 11.70 -1.56
N ASP A 82 -26.48 12.84 -2.21
CA ASP A 82 -27.55 13.18 -3.16
C ASP A 82 -27.36 12.55 -4.55
N ARG A 83 -26.16 11.98 -4.83
CA ARG A 83 -25.80 11.35 -6.11
C ARG A 83 -25.77 9.83 -6.08
N ILE A 84 -26.49 9.22 -5.13
CA ILE A 84 -26.52 7.76 -4.99
C ILE A 84 -27.11 7.06 -6.22
N ASP A 85 -28.04 7.71 -6.93
CA ASP A 85 -28.66 7.16 -8.15
C ASP A 85 -27.71 7.08 -9.35
N ASP A 86 -26.59 7.83 -9.32
CA ASP A 86 -25.53 7.77 -10.32
C ASP A 86 -24.56 6.58 -10.15
N LYS A 87 -24.72 5.75 -9.13
CA LYS A 87 -23.84 4.57 -8.91
C LYS A 87 -23.86 3.61 -10.10
N ALA A 88 -25.00 3.46 -10.77
CA ALA A 88 -25.10 2.60 -11.95
C ALA A 88 -24.22 3.10 -13.12
N SER A 89 -24.14 4.43 -13.31
CA SER A 89 -23.25 5.05 -14.31
C SER A 89 -21.78 4.94 -13.90
N GLY A 90 -21.47 5.03 -12.60
CA GLY A 90 -20.12 5.00 -12.07
C GLY A 90 -19.45 3.61 -12.14
N PHE A 91 -20.22 2.52 -11.96
CA PHE A 91 -19.69 1.16 -12.22
C PHE A 91 -19.34 0.95 -13.69
N ALA A 92 -20.04 1.63 -14.62
CA ALA A 92 -19.67 1.65 -16.04
C ALA A 92 -18.33 2.38 -16.31
N LEU A 93 -17.85 3.21 -15.36
CA LEU A 93 -16.57 3.92 -15.46
C LEU A 93 -15.38 3.13 -14.88
N GLY A 94 -15.63 1.95 -14.27
CA GLY A 94 -14.60 1.05 -13.79
C GLY A 94 -14.19 1.26 -12.33
N ALA A 95 -15.00 1.97 -11.52
CA ALA A 95 -14.81 2.02 -10.08
C ALA A 95 -15.15 0.67 -9.41
N ASP A 96 -14.33 0.25 -8.45
CA ASP A 96 -14.48 -1.03 -7.75
C ASP A 96 -15.38 -0.93 -6.51
N ASP A 97 -15.48 0.25 -5.89
CA ASP A 97 -16.37 0.53 -4.75
C ASP A 97 -16.67 2.02 -4.64
N TYR A 98 -17.67 2.36 -3.83
CA TYR A 98 -18.14 3.72 -3.57
C TYR A 98 -18.27 3.97 -2.07
N LEU A 99 -17.89 5.17 -1.63
CA LEU A 99 -18.08 5.64 -0.26
C LEU A 99 -18.75 7.01 -0.27
N THR A 100 -19.85 7.14 0.45
CA THR A 100 -20.65 8.37 0.47
C THR A 100 -20.12 9.33 1.54
N LYS A 101 -19.95 10.60 1.19
CA LYS A 101 -19.66 11.69 2.13
C LYS A 101 -20.95 12.12 2.87
N PRO A 102 -20.92 12.38 4.20
CA PRO A 102 -19.78 12.18 5.09
C PRO A 102 -19.58 10.71 5.45
N PHE A 103 -18.35 10.30 5.70
CA PHE A 103 -17.98 8.93 6.04
C PHE A 103 -17.10 8.87 7.31
N GLU A 104 -17.12 7.73 7.94
CA GLU A 104 -16.20 7.43 9.04
C GLU A 104 -14.87 6.89 8.51
N LEU A 105 -13.74 7.38 9.05
CA LEU A 105 -12.41 6.90 8.67
C LEU A 105 -12.27 5.38 8.77
N ARG A 106 -12.91 4.78 9.79
CA ARG A 106 -12.92 3.32 9.97
C ARG A 106 -13.57 2.60 8.79
N GLU A 107 -14.64 3.15 8.22
CA GLU A 107 -15.31 2.58 7.05
C GLU A 107 -14.39 2.66 5.83
N LEU A 108 -13.78 3.82 5.59
CA LEU A 108 -12.79 4.00 4.53
C LEU A 108 -11.70 2.94 4.62
N VAL A 109 -11.05 2.79 5.78
CA VAL A 109 -9.98 1.80 5.99
C VAL A 109 -10.45 0.37 5.72
N MET A 110 -11.67 0.00 6.15
CA MET A 110 -12.21 -1.33 5.89
C MET A 110 -12.42 -1.59 4.39
N ARG A 111 -12.90 -0.60 3.63
CA ARG A 111 -13.11 -0.69 2.19
C ARG A 111 -11.79 -0.79 1.43
N LEU A 112 -10.80 0.04 1.78
CA LEU A 112 -9.45 -0.01 1.20
C LEU A 112 -8.83 -1.40 1.38
N ARG A 113 -8.92 -1.96 2.58
CA ARG A 113 -8.42 -3.32 2.86
C ARG A 113 -9.19 -4.40 2.09
N ALA A 114 -10.48 -4.21 1.86
CA ALA A 114 -11.28 -5.14 1.07
C ALA A 114 -10.90 -5.11 -0.41
N LEU A 115 -10.64 -3.91 -0.97
CA LEU A 115 -10.20 -3.73 -2.35
C LEU A 115 -8.79 -4.26 -2.57
N ASP A 116 -7.84 -3.94 -1.68
CA ASP A 116 -6.47 -4.46 -1.72
C ASP A 116 -6.46 -6.00 -1.71
N ARG A 117 -7.33 -6.62 -0.91
CA ARG A 117 -7.51 -8.06 -0.92
C ARG A 117 -8.04 -8.60 -2.25
N ARG A 118 -9.01 -7.94 -2.90
CA ARG A 118 -9.53 -8.37 -4.21
C ARG A 118 -8.43 -8.36 -5.27
N ARG A 119 -7.56 -7.35 -5.27
CA ARG A 119 -6.36 -7.32 -6.10
C ARG A 119 -5.41 -8.50 -5.79
N ALA A 120 -5.31 -8.87 -4.52
CA ALA A 120 -4.51 -10.00 -4.06
C ALA A 120 -5.11 -11.38 -4.37
N TYR A 121 -6.35 -11.49 -4.87
CA TYR A 121 -6.91 -12.79 -5.31
C TYR A 121 -6.17 -13.41 -6.50
N ALA A 122 -5.33 -12.64 -7.21
CA ALA A 122 -4.34 -13.19 -8.14
C ALA A 122 -3.08 -13.72 -7.42
N ARG A 123 -2.92 -13.48 -6.11
CA ARG A 123 -1.87 -14.00 -5.23
C ARG A 123 -2.51 -14.68 -4.02
N PRO A 124 -1.93 -15.73 -3.44
CA PRO A 124 -2.50 -16.38 -2.25
C PRO A 124 -2.80 -15.33 -1.17
N PRO A 125 -4.00 -15.35 -0.54
CA PRO A 125 -4.34 -14.39 0.51
C PRO A 125 -3.41 -14.49 1.72
N VAL A 126 -2.84 -15.67 1.94
CA VAL A 126 -1.82 -15.95 2.94
C VAL A 126 -0.52 -16.27 2.20
N ARG A 127 0.54 -15.55 2.54
CA ARG A 127 1.87 -15.78 1.95
C ARG A 127 2.69 -16.66 2.88
N GLU A 128 3.29 -17.69 2.33
CA GLU A 128 4.22 -18.57 3.05
C GLU A 128 5.60 -18.47 2.41
N LEU A 129 6.60 -18.07 3.20
CA LEU A 129 7.95 -17.83 2.71
C LEU A 129 8.96 -17.97 3.85
N ALA A 130 9.99 -18.80 3.69
CA ALA A 130 11.09 -18.96 4.65
C ALA A 130 10.60 -19.20 6.10
N GLY A 131 9.61 -20.09 6.30
CA GLY A 131 9.02 -20.38 7.61
C GLY A 131 8.07 -19.30 8.14
N LEU A 132 7.89 -18.21 7.38
CA LEU A 132 6.85 -17.22 7.67
C LEU A 132 5.53 -17.62 7.04
N ARG A 133 4.45 -17.39 7.78
CA ARG A 133 3.08 -17.36 7.27
C ARG A 133 2.50 -15.98 7.60
N VAL A 134 2.21 -15.19 6.58
CA VAL A 134 1.73 -13.81 6.70
C VAL A 134 0.33 -13.71 6.12
N ASP A 135 -0.63 -13.34 6.96
CA ASP A 135 -2.00 -13.00 6.54
C ASP A 135 -2.13 -11.47 6.51
N PRO A 136 -2.07 -10.83 5.33
CA PRO A 136 -2.15 -9.39 5.23
C PRO A 136 -3.53 -8.82 5.61
N PHE A 137 -4.59 -9.63 5.47
CA PHE A 137 -5.94 -9.22 5.84
C PHE A 137 -6.17 -9.19 7.34
N ARG A 138 -5.77 -10.27 8.05
CA ARG A 138 -5.87 -10.34 9.51
C ARG A 138 -4.73 -9.61 10.21
N ARG A 139 -3.69 -9.24 9.44
CA ARG A 139 -2.43 -8.69 9.96
C ARG A 139 -1.77 -9.61 10.99
N GLU A 140 -1.88 -10.90 10.71
CA GLU A 140 -1.30 -11.96 11.52
C GLU A 140 -0.02 -12.48 10.88
N VAL A 141 0.97 -12.72 11.73
CA VAL A 141 2.24 -13.30 11.32
C VAL A 141 2.53 -14.49 12.22
N PHE A 142 2.89 -15.59 11.57
CA PHE A 142 3.41 -16.78 12.25
C PHE A 142 4.79 -17.08 11.70
N ARG A 143 5.71 -17.48 12.56
CA ARG A 143 6.99 -18.03 12.20
C ARG A 143 7.12 -19.43 12.77
N ASP A 144 7.32 -20.40 11.91
CA ASP A 144 7.42 -21.84 12.26
C ASP A 144 6.25 -22.26 13.17
N GLY A 145 5.04 -21.82 12.82
CA GLY A 145 3.79 -22.05 13.55
C GLY A 145 3.57 -21.20 14.81
N ARG A 146 4.54 -20.41 15.24
CA ARG A 146 4.44 -19.53 16.42
C ARG A 146 3.92 -18.14 16.00
N TYR A 147 2.86 -17.68 16.65
CA TYR A 147 2.35 -16.32 16.44
C TYR A 147 3.40 -15.26 16.84
N VAL A 148 3.58 -14.25 15.99
CA VAL A 148 4.49 -13.14 16.20
C VAL A 148 3.72 -11.82 16.23
N ALA A 149 3.63 -11.22 17.41
CA ALA A 149 3.00 -9.92 17.56
C ALA A 149 3.90 -8.81 16.99
N LEU A 150 3.42 -8.11 15.97
CA LEU A 150 4.12 -6.99 15.32
C LEU A 150 3.35 -5.68 15.54
N THR A 151 4.08 -4.57 15.57
CA THR A 151 3.47 -3.25 15.43
C THR A 151 2.99 -3.04 14.00
N ARG A 152 2.11 -2.04 13.78
CA ARG A 152 1.59 -1.71 12.45
C ARG A 152 2.72 -1.44 11.44
N LYS A 153 3.76 -0.68 11.84
CA LYS A 153 4.92 -0.38 10.98
C LYS A 153 5.80 -1.59 10.70
N GLN A 154 6.05 -2.43 11.72
CA GLN A 154 6.78 -3.69 11.52
C GLN A 154 6.05 -4.62 10.56
N PHE A 155 4.72 -4.72 10.68
CA PHE A 155 3.91 -5.50 9.77
C PHE A 155 3.99 -4.96 8.33
N ALA A 156 3.85 -3.63 8.13
CA ALA A 156 3.93 -3.01 6.82
C ALA A 156 5.28 -3.27 6.13
N VAL A 157 6.38 -3.14 6.86
CA VAL A 157 7.72 -3.47 6.33
C VAL A 157 7.83 -4.96 5.97
N LEU A 158 7.35 -5.85 6.85
CA LEU A 158 7.40 -7.29 6.57
C LEU A 158 6.56 -7.67 5.36
N ASP A 159 5.35 -7.10 5.22
CA ASP A 159 4.46 -7.36 4.10
C ASP A 159 5.09 -6.98 2.75
N VAL A 160 5.77 -5.84 2.70
CA VAL A 160 6.53 -5.40 1.52
C VAL A 160 7.66 -6.38 1.19
N LEU A 161 8.44 -6.81 2.18
CA LEU A 161 9.55 -7.74 2.00
C LEU A 161 9.08 -9.13 1.55
N VAL A 162 7.99 -9.64 2.13
CA VAL A 162 7.42 -10.94 1.76
C VAL A 162 6.80 -10.88 0.35
N ALA A 163 6.18 -9.75 -0.02
CA ALA A 163 5.64 -9.53 -1.36
C ALA A 163 6.72 -9.52 -2.46
N ALA A 164 7.96 -9.20 -2.10
CA ALA A 164 9.11 -9.24 -3.01
C ALA A 164 9.66 -10.66 -3.23
N GLU A 165 9.15 -11.69 -2.52
CA GLU A 165 9.46 -13.13 -2.74
C GLU A 165 10.98 -13.43 -2.78
N GLY A 166 11.75 -12.80 -1.89
CA GLY A 166 13.22 -12.93 -1.84
C GLY A 166 13.97 -11.88 -2.67
N GLY A 167 13.28 -11.08 -3.47
CA GLY A 167 13.84 -9.90 -4.14
C GLY A 167 14.33 -8.86 -3.14
N VAL A 168 15.33 -8.07 -3.55
CA VAL A 168 15.87 -6.98 -2.72
C VAL A 168 14.95 -5.77 -2.83
N VAL A 169 14.53 -5.24 -1.68
CA VAL A 169 13.75 -4.02 -1.57
C VAL A 169 14.64 -2.92 -1.00
N SER A 170 14.71 -1.78 -1.66
CA SER A 170 15.52 -0.66 -1.22
C SER A 170 14.97 -0.02 0.06
N ALA A 171 15.81 0.72 0.80
CA ALA A 171 15.35 1.47 1.96
C ALA A 171 14.35 2.57 1.57
N GLU A 172 14.53 3.16 0.40
CA GLU A 172 13.64 4.19 -0.17
C GLU A 172 12.26 3.59 -0.50
N GLU A 173 12.22 2.42 -1.13
CA GLU A 173 10.96 1.72 -1.43
C GLU A 173 10.24 1.30 -0.14
N LEU A 174 10.96 0.78 0.86
CA LEU A 174 10.37 0.47 2.17
C LEU A 174 9.81 1.73 2.83
N LEU A 175 10.52 2.85 2.73
CA LEU A 175 10.06 4.13 3.25
C LEU A 175 8.78 4.58 2.54
N ALA A 176 8.77 4.61 1.21
CA ALA A 176 7.63 5.03 0.41
C ALA A 176 6.38 4.14 0.62
N ARG A 177 6.56 2.82 0.83
CA ARG A 177 5.43 1.87 0.96
C ARG A 177 4.92 1.70 2.38
N ALA A 178 5.74 1.95 3.40
CA ALA A 178 5.37 1.76 4.80
C ALA A 178 5.22 3.09 5.58
N TRP A 179 5.71 4.20 5.05
CA TRP A 179 5.53 5.53 5.65
C TRP A 179 4.70 6.43 4.74
N ASP A 180 5.31 7.31 3.98
CA ASP A 180 4.75 8.18 2.93
C ASP A 180 5.91 8.86 2.19
N GLU A 181 5.63 9.56 1.10
CA GLU A 181 6.65 10.27 0.31
C GLU A 181 7.32 11.43 1.06
N ASN A 182 6.63 12.01 2.06
CA ASN A 182 7.17 13.09 2.90
C ASN A 182 8.05 12.56 4.04
N ALA A 183 8.23 11.24 4.16
CA ALA A 183 9.12 10.68 5.14
C ALA A 183 10.57 11.00 4.75
N ASP A 184 11.31 11.66 5.66
CA ASP A 184 12.69 12.05 5.43
C ASP A 184 13.56 10.82 5.05
N PRO A 185 14.11 10.76 3.82
CA PRO A 185 14.91 9.63 3.36
C PRO A 185 16.22 9.47 4.15
N PHE A 186 16.67 10.51 4.84
CA PHE A 186 17.86 10.45 5.72
C PHE A 186 17.57 9.90 7.10
N THR A 187 16.31 9.56 7.40
CA THR A 187 15.95 8.96 8.68
C THR A 187 16.45 7.52 8.80
N ASN A 188 16.86 7.14 10.02
CA ASN A 188 17.15 5.74 10.34
C ASN A 188 15.90 4.87 10.58
N ALA A 189 14.69 5.37 10.26
CA ALA A 189 13.42 4.71 10.60
C ALA A 189 13.32 3.29 10.04
N VAL A 190 13.70 3.08 8.78
CA VAL A 190 13.71 1.75 8.14
C VAL A 190 14.66 0.81 8.88
N ARG A 191 15.90 1.25 9.13
CA ARG A 191 16.92 0.43 9.81
C ARG A 191 16.50 0.05 11.23
N ILE A 192 15.92 1.00 11.97
CA ILE A 192 15.43 0.76 13.33
C ILE A 192 14.27 -0.24 13.29
N THR A 193 13.32 -0.06 12.36
CA THR A 193 12.17 -0.95 12.21
C THR A 193 12.60 -2.36 11.80
N VAL A 194 13.51 -2.51 10.85
CA VAL A 194 14.05 -3.82 10.45
C VAL A 194 14.80 -4.48 11.59
N SER A 195 15.60 -3.74 12.36
CA SER A 195 16.29 -4.28 13.55
C SER A 195 15.30 -4.79 14.60
N ALA A 196 14.25 -4.03 14.88
CA ALA A 196 13.21 -4.44 15.82
C ALA A 196 12.40 -5.64 15.29
N LEU A 197 12.13 -5.67 13.98
CA LEU A 197 11.43 -6.77 13.30
C LEU A 197 12.24 -8.08 13.39
N ARG A 198 13.55 -8.05 13.12
CA ARG A 198 14.45 -9.20 13.31
C ARG A 198 14.34 -9.78 14.72
N LYS A 199 14.40 -8.92 15.74
CA LYS A 199 14.26 -9.35 17.15
C LYS A 199 12.91 -10.02 17.43
N ARG A 200 11.82 -9.52 16.83
CA ARG A 200 10.48 -10.10 17.00
C ARG A 200 10.32 -11.44 16.29
N LEU A 201 10.86 -11.54 15.09
CA LEU A 201 10.85 -12.79 14.32
C LEU A 201 11.75 -13.85 14.98
N GLY A 202 12.84 -13.45 15.63
CA GLY A 202 13.79 -14.35 16.29
C GLY A 202 14.84 -14.90 15.34
N GLU A 203 15.73 -15.73 15.89
CA GLU A 203 16.82 -16.38 15.13
C GLU A 203 16.39 -17.73 14.54
N PRO A 204 17.04 -18.16 13.44
CA PRO A 204 17.99 -17.42 12.60
C PRO A 204 17.30 -16.25 11.89
N TRP A 205 18.04 -15.14 11.70
CA TRP A 205 17.47 -13.96 11.07
C TRP A 205 17.20 -14.19 9.59
N ILE A 206 15.93 -14.14 9.23
CA ILE A 206 15.46 -14.36 7.86
C ILE A 206 15.42 -13.08 7.01
N ILE A 207 15.62 -11.91 7.61
CA ILE A 207 15.74 -10.66 6.86
C ILE A 207 17.24 -10.39 6.69
N ALA A 208 17.75 -10.55 5.48
CA ALA A 208 19.11 -10.21 5.14
C ALA A 208 19.25 -8.73 4.80
N THR A 209 20.44 -8.16 5.04
CA THR A 209 20.82 -6.84 4.53
C THR A 209 21.70 -7.05 3.31
N VAL A 210 21.37 -6.37 2.21
CA VAL A 210 22.20 -6.29 1.02
C VAL A 210 22.91 -4.93 1.08
N PRO A 211 24.23 -4.89 1.38
CA PRO A 211 24.95 -3.64 1.61
C PRO A 211 24.82 -2.68 0.42
N GLY A 212 24.50 -1.41 0.69
CA GLY A 212 24.32 -0.38 -0.34
C GLY A 212 23.06 -0.50 -1.20
N VAL A 213 22.25 -1.57 -1.05
CA VAL A 213 21.06 -1.81 -1.86
C VAL A 213 19.79 -1.81 -1.04
N GLY A 214 19.70 -2.65 0.01
CA GLY A 214 18.45 -2.75 0.79
C GLY A 214 18.35 -4.00 1.66
N TYR A 215 17.15 -4.57 1.68
CA TYR A 215 16.79 -5.73 2.51
C TYR A 215 16.03 -6.77 1.69
N ARG A 216 16.17 -8.04 2.04
CA ARG A 216 15.40 -9.14 1.44
C ARG A 216 15.04 -10.19 2.48
N ILE A 217 14.04 -11.02 2.19
CA ILE A 217 13.85 -12.28 2.91
C ILE A 217 14.88 -13.29 2.36
N ASP A 218 15.66 -13.87 3.26
CA ASP A 218 16.60 -14.93 2.92
C ASP A 218 15.85 -16.24 2.77
N LEU A 219 15.88 -16.79 1.58
CA LEU A 219 15.22 -18.05 1.23
C LEU A 219 16.09 -19.28 1.52
N GLY A 220 17.31 -19.08 2.05
CA GLY A 220 18.28 -20.17 2.23
C GLY A 220 18.81 -20.74 0.92
N LEU A 221 18.55 -20.07 -0.21
CA LEU A 221 19.15 -20.46 -1.49
C LEU A 221 20.63 -20.04 -1.47
N PRO A 222 21.55 -20.90 -1.92
CA PRO A 222 22.95 -20.48 -2.06
C PRO A 222 23.00 -19.27 -2.99
N ASP A 223 23.74 -18.23 -2.55
CA ASP A 223 24.00 -17.06 -3.39
C ASP A 223 24.55 -17.57 -4.73
N SER A 224 23.83 -17.31 -5.81
CA SER A 224 24.35 -17.51 -7.16
C SER A 224 25.49 -16.51 -7.30
N ASP A 225 26.72 -17.02 -7.16
CA ASP A 225 27.97 -16.27 -7.34
C ASP A 225 27.99 -15.68 -8.77
N PRO A 226 28.00 -14.35 -8.95
CA PRO A 226 28.07 -13.73 -10.27
C PRO A 226 29.49 -13.78 -10.88
N SER A 227 30.42 -14.56 -10.31
CA SER A 227 31.80 -14.70 -10.79
C SER A 227 32.01 -16.02 -11.51
N GLY A 228 31.41 -16.14 -12.69
CA GLY A 228 31.61 -17.30 -13.58
C GLY A 228 31.39 -16.92 -15.04
N GLY A 229 32.40 -16.26 -15.67
CA GLY A 229 32.38 -16.00 -17.08
C GLY A 229 33.37 -14.93 -17.51
#